data_96b2becb08d453ceaa1f9ecb6128f986
#
_entry.id   96b2becb08d453ceaa1f9ecb6128f986
#
_cell.length_a   1.000
_cell.length_b   1.000
_cell.length_c   1.000
_cell.angle_alpha   90.00
_cell.angle_beta   90.00
_cell.angle_gamma   90.00
#
_symmetry.space_group_name_H-M   'P 1'
#
loop_
_entity.id
_entity.type
_entity.pdbx_description
1 polymer ?
#
loop_
_entity_poly.entity_id
_entity_poly.type
_entity_poly.pdbx_seq_one_letter_code
_entity_poly.pdbx_strand_id
1 'polypeptide(L)'
;QRQMCIRDSSHTIGHKFATEYIKLSYSTDLYGIEYATILKNIYAVAVGMAVGLGYGDNFLAVLISNSAMEMARFLRESYPDQRETRASAYLGDLLVTCYSVYSRNRKLGLLIGHGCTVRDALDEMTQVAEGYFAADCIRHINARHKVQMPIADMVYEVLYKGVPVREAMQELTAKLI
;
A
#
# COMPACT_ATOMS: atom_id res chain seq x y z
N GLN A 1 5.68 29.94 -10.09
CA GLN A 1 6.36 30.48 -8.88
C GLN A 1 6.25 29.53 -7.67
N ARG A 2 5.09 28.92 -7.38
CA ARG A 2 4.94 27.99 -6.24
C ARG A 2 5.80 26.72 -6.38
N GLN A 3 5.93 26.16 -7.56
CA GLN A 3 6.78 24.97 -7.79
C GLN A 3 8.26 25.26 -7.61
N MET A 4 8.74 26.45 -8.01
CA MET A 4 10.14 26.85 -7.78
C MET A 4 10.45 26.98 -6.28
N CYS A 5 9.59 27.65 -5.50
CA CYS A 5 9.80 27.80 -4.06
C CYS A 5 9.83 26.47 -3.31
N ILE A 6 8.99 25.50 -3.66
CA ILE A 6 8.97 24.16 -3.06
C ILE A 6 10.26 23.41 -3.39
N ARG A 7 10.75 23.50 -4.63
CA ARG A 7 11.97 22.85 -5.08
C ARG A 7 13.21 23.36 -4.34
N ASP A 8 13.35 24.68 -4.24
CA ASP A 8 14.48 25.30 -3.55
C ASP A 8 14.45 25.03 -2.04
N SER A 9 13.23 25.04 -1.43
CA SER A 9 13.06 24.71 -0.03
C SER A 9 13.37 23.25 0.26
N SER A 10 13.00 22.31 -0.62
CA SER A 10 13.28 20.88 -0.43
C SER A 10 14.78 20.59 -0.45
N HIS A 11 15.54 21.23 -1.34
CA HIS A 11 17.02 21.13 -1.37
C HIS A 11 17.64 21.71 -0.11
N THR A 12 17.21 22.90 0.32
CA THR A 12 17.74 23.56 1.51
C THR A 12 17.48 22.76 2.78
N ILE A 13 16.28 22.20 2.91
CA ILE A 13 15.93 21.36 4.05
C ILE A 13 16.63 20.01 3.96
N GLY A 14 16.67 19.40 2.78
CA GLY A 14 17.28 18.11 2.56
C GLY A 14 18.75 18.09 2.97
N HIS A 15 19.53 19.12 2.64
CA HIS A 15 20.94 19.18 3.05
C HIS A 15 21.18 19.04 4.56
N LYS A 16 20.18 19.37 5.39
CA LYS A 16 20.27 19.22 6.84
C LYS A 16 20.08 17.76 7.30
N PHE A 17 19.47 16.91 6.47
CA PHE A 17 19.27 15.49 6.73
C PHE A 17 20.27 14.57 6.04
N ALA A 18 21.02 15.08 5.06
CA ALA A 18 22.02 14.30 4.35
C ALA A 18 23.18 13.93 5.28
N THR A 19 23.54 12.66 5.32
CA THR A 19 24.71 12.13 6.05
C THR A 19 25.40 11.06 5.21
N GLU A 20 26.49 10.47 5.69
CA GLU A 20 27.13 9.34 5.01
C GLU A 20 26.18 8.12 4.87
N TYR A 21 25.22 7.98 5.78
CA TYR A 21 24.24 6.89 5.81
C TYR A 21 22.89 7.25 5.16
N ILE A 22 22.56 8.54 5.05
CA ILE A 22 21.29 9.02 4.52
C ILE A 22 21.53 9.73 3.20
N LYS A 23 21.14 9.05 2.10
CA LYS A 23 21.15 9.63 0.76
C LYS A 23 19.75 10.16 0.43
N LEU A 24 19.70 11.36 -0.13
CA LEU A 24 18.44 12.03 -0.47
C LEU A 24 18.19 11.98 -1.98
N SER A 25 16.94 11.75 -2.33
CA SER A 25 16.42 12.01 -3.66
C SER A 25 15.28 13.02 -3.57
N TYR A 26 15.14 13.85 -4.59
CA TYR A 26 14.10 14.89 -4.63
C TYR A 26 13.11 14.55 -5.73
N SER A 27 11.83 14.69 -5.44
CA SER A 27 10.78 14.47 -6.40
C SER A 27 9.80 15.64 -6.43
N THR A 28 9.25 15.92 -7.60
CA THR A 28 8.16 16.88 -7.79
C THR A 28 6.81 16.18 -7.96
N ASP A 29 6.80 14.84 -7.99
CA ASP A 29 5.59 14.05 -8.13
C ASP A 29 4.85 13.92 -6.79
N LEU A 30 4.20 15.00 -6.40
CA LEU A 30 3.45 15.09 -5.13
C LEU A 30 2.32 14.07 -5.09
N TYR A 31 1.49 14.02 -6.13
CA TYR A 31 0.35 13.11 -6.19
C TYR A 31 0.77 11.64 -6.23
N GLY A 32 1.77 11.31 -7.05
CA GLY A 32 2.23 9.93 -7.16
C GLY A 32 2.77 9.38 -5.85
N ILE A 33 3.60 10.15 -5.14
CA ILE A 33 4.17 9.74 -3.85
C ILE A 33 3.08 9.62 -2.78
N GLU A 34 2.13 10.56 -2.73
CA GLU A 34 1.06 10.54 -1.75
C GLU A 34 0.14 9.33 -1.95
N TYR A 35 -0.32 9.07 -3.18
CA TYR A 35 -1.13 7.89 -3.47
C TYR A 35 -0.37 6.57 -3.29
N ALA A 36 0.91 6.52 -3.64
CA ALA A 36 1.73 5.35 -3.38
C ALA A 36 1.81 5.04 -1.87
N THR A 37 1.95 6.08 -1.04
CA THR A 37 1.97 5.96 0.43
C THR A 37 0.64 5.47 0.99
N ILE A 38 -0.48 5.84 0.41
CA ILE A 38 -1.81 5.32 0.78
C ILE A 38 -1.94 3.85 0.35
N LEU A 39 -1.63 3.54 -0.91
CA LEU A 39 -1.78 2.22 -1.50
C LEU A 39 -0.89 1.16 -0.83
N LYS A 40 0.38 1.48 -0.51
CA LYS A 40 1.27 0.54 0.18
C LYS A 40 0.69 0.02 1.49
N ASN A 41 -0.07 0.86 2.21
CA ASN A 41 -0.69 0.50 3.47
C ASN A 41 -1.81 -0.54 3.26
N ILE A 42 -2.60 -0.40 2.19
CA ILE A 42 -3.62 -1.38 1.79
C ILE A 42 -2.96 -2.72 1.44
N TYR A 43 -1.90 -2.68 0.62
CA TYR A 43 -1.20 -3.90 0.21
C TYR A 43 -0.50 -4.59 1.38
N ALA A 44 0.00 -3.84 2.36
CA ALA A 44 0.53 -4.44 3.58
C ALA A 44 -0.54 -5.18 4.39
N VAL A 45 -1.80 -4.71 4.40
CA VAL A 45 -2.92 -5.45 4.99
C VAL A 45 -3.16 -6.76 4.22
N ALA A 46 -3.19 -6.71 2.87
CA ALA A 46 -3.34 -7.92 2.04
C ALA A 46 -2.25 -8.95 2.31
N VAL A 47 -0.98 -8.51 2.38
CA VAL A 47 0.16 -9.37 2.70
C VAL A 47 0.02 -9.97 4.11
N GLY A 48 -0.40 -9.17 5.08
CA GLY A 48 -0.69 -9.66 6.42
C GLY A 48 -1.77 -10.74 6.44
N MET A 49 -2.88 -10.55 5.71
CA MET A 49 -3.94 -11.55 5.55
C MET A 49 -3.40 -12.85 4.95
N ALA A 50 -2.57 -12.77 3.91
CA ALA A 50 -1.96 -13.93 3.27
C ALA A 50 -1.06 -14.70 4.26
N VAL A 51 -0.22 -13.99 5.02
CA VAL A 51 0.63 -14.61 6.06
C VAL A 51 -0.22 -15.30 7.12
N GLY A 52 -1.27 -14.64 7.62
CA GLY A 52 -2.19 -15.23 8.61
C GLY A 52 -2.93 -16.47 8.11
N LEU A 53 -3.21 -16.55 6.82
CA LEU A 53 -3.79 -17.72 6.18
C LEU A 53 -2.79 -18.86 5.95
N GLY A 54 -1.49 -18.62 6.18
CA GLY A 54 -0.43 -19.62 6.01
C GLY A 54 0.18 -19.68 4.60
N TYR A 55 -0.01 -18.67 3.77
CA TYR A 55 0.67 -18.60 2.48
C TYR A 55 2.18 -18.37 2.65
N GLY A 56 2.98 -19.09 1.87
CA GLY A 56 4.44 -19.04 1.92
C GLY A 56 5.05 -17.89 1.08
N ASP A 57 6.37 -17.74 1.19
CA ASP A 57 7.13 -16.64 0.61
C ASP A 57 6.97 -16.47 -0.91
N ASN A 58 6.84 -17.59 -1.64
CA ASN A 58 6.61 -17.55 -3.09
C ASN A 58 5.31 -16.81 -3.43
N PHE A 59 4.23 -17.12 -2.71
CA PHE A 59 2.96 -16.41 -2.91
C PHE A 59 3.06 -14.95 -2.50
N LEU A 60 3.74 -14.66 -1.41
CA LEU A 60 3.94 -13.27 -0.97
C LEU A 60 4.72 -12.45 -2.01
N ALA A 61 5.73 -13.04 -2.63
CA ALA A 61 6.47 -12.39 -3.73
C ALA A 61 5.55 -12.07 -4.92
N VAL A 62 4.68 -13.02 -5.32
CA VAL A 62 3.68 -12.79 -6.38
C VAL A 62 2.70 -11.70 -5.98
N LEU A 63 2.15 -11.75 -4.76
CA LEU A 63 1.19 -10.75 -4.26
C LEU A 63 1.80 -9.35 -4.25
N ILE A 64 3.04 -9.20 -3.76
CA ILE A 64 3.73 -7.90 -3.72
C ILE A 64 4.07 -7.39 -5.11
N SER A 65 4.50 -8.27 -6.02
CA SER A 65 4.75 -7.90 -7.42
C SER A 65 3.47 -7.40 -8.10
N ASN A 66 2.35 -8.08 -7.91
CA ASN A 66 1.05 -7.63 -8.40
C ASN A 66 0.58 -6.32 -7.74
N SER A 67 0.89 -6.12 -6.46
CA SER A 67 0.62 -4.86 -5.76
C SER A 67 1.38 -3.70 -6.38
N ALA A 68 2.65 -3.89 -6.74
CA ALA A 68 3.44 -2.88 -7.44
C ALA A 68 2.86 -2.56 -8.83
N MET A 69 2.42 -3.58 -9.58
CA MET A 69 1.77 -3.38 -10.89
C MET A 69 0.42 -2.66 -10.75
N GLU A 70 -0.37 -3.02 -9.73
CA GLU A 70 -1.66 -2.36 -9.44
C GLU A 70 -1.46 -0.89 -9.08
N MET A 71 -0.50 -0.59 -8.21
CA MET A 71 -0.10 0.79 -7.88
C MET A 71 0.29 1.57 -9.13
N ALA A 72 1.17 1.03 -9.96
CA ALA A 72 1.63 1.68 -11.19
C ALA A 72 0.47 1.93 -12.16
N ARG A 73 -0.44 0.98 -12.30
CA ARG A 73 -1.66 1.11 -13.11
C ARG A 73 -2.54 2.22 -12.59
N PHE A 74 -2.86 2.24 -11.30
CA PHE A 74 -3.69 3.26 -10.69
C PHE A 74 -3.10 4.66 -10.91
N LEU A 75 -1.81 4.84 -10.63
CA LEU A 75 -1.14 6.14 -10.80
C LEU A 75 -1.14 6.60 -12.26
N ARG A 76 -0.90 5.69 -13.20
CA ARG A 76 -0.89 6.02 -14.64
C ARG A 76 -2.27 6.46 -15.14
N GLU A 77 -3.34 5.78 -14.71
CA GLU A 77 -4.69 6.01 -15.21
C GLU A 77 -5.41 7.15 -14.49
N SER A 78 -5.09 7.37 -13.19
CA SER A 78 -5.74 8.42 -12.40
C SER A 78 -5.02 9.76 -12.47
N TYR A 79 -3.70 9.74 -12.51
CA TYR A 79 -2.84 10.93 -12.49
C TYR A 79 -1.65 10.74 -13.44
N PRO A 80 -1.89 10.83 -14.77
CA PRO A 80 -0.85 10.64 -15.78
C PRO A 80 0.33 11.61 -15.56
N ASP A 81 1.52 11.06 -15.39
CA ASP A 81 2.78 11.79 -15.29
C ASP A 81 3.92 10.85 -15.67
N GLN A 82 5.07 11.42 -16.05
CA GLN A 82 6.28 10.64 -16.22
C GLN A 82 6.91 10.32 -14.87
N ARG A 83 6.70 9.09 -14.40
CA ARG A 83 7.25 8.62 -13.13
C ARG A 83 7.90 7.26 -13.23
N GLU A 84 8.98 7.09 -12.48
CA GLU A 84 9.69 5.81 -12.33
C GLU A 84 9.15 5.09 -11.08
N THR A 85 8.12 4.28 -11.27
CA THR A 85 7.45 3.56 -10.16
C THR A 85 8.32 2.49 -9.51
N ARG A 86 9.48 2.16 -10.09
CA ARG A 86 10.49 1.28 -9.48
C ARG A 86 11.42 2.00 -8.51
N ALA A 87 11.36 3.33 -8.46
CA ALA A 87 12.17 4.12 -7.54
C ALA A 87 11.82 3.82 -6.06
N SER A 88 12.76 4.15 -5.18
CA SER A 88 12.63 3.86 -3.74
C SER A 88 11.39 4.46 -3.08
N ALA A 89 10.93 5.61 -3.57
CA ALA A 89 9.72 6.27 -3.07
C ALA A 89 8.42 5.52 -3.36
N TYR A 90 8.44 4.56 -4.30
CA TYR A 90 7.30 3.72 -4.68
C TYR A 90 7.55 2.27 -4.28
N LEU A 91 8.36 1.55 -5.09
CA LEU A 91 8.61 0.13 -4.88
C LEU A 91 9.36 -0.14 -3.58
N GLY A 92 10.35 0.67 -3.24
CA GLY A 92 11.13 0.49 -2.00
C GLY A 92 10.25 0.64 -0.76
N ASP A 93 9.40 1.65 -0.73
CA ASP A 93 8.49 1.92 0.38
C ASP A 93 7.37 0.87 0.47
N LEU A 94 6.88 0.36 -0.66
CA LEU A 94 5.98 -0.79 -0.70
C LEU A 94 6.63 -2.04 -0.09
N LEU A 95 7.82 -2.39 -0.54
CA LEU A 95 8.54 -3.58 -0.07
C LEU A 95 8.78 -3.55 1.43
N VAL A 96 9.33 -2.46 1.96
CA VAL A 96 9.60 -2.36 3.41
C VAL A 96 8.31 -2.43 4.23
N THR A 97 7.22 -1.82 3.75
CA THR A 97 5.93 -1.82 4.46
C THR A 97 5.29 -3.21 4.47
N CYS A 98 5.44 -3.98 3.39
CA CYS A 98 4.89 -5.34 3.28
C CYS A 98 5.72 -6.38 4.05
N TYR A 99 7.05 -6.27 4.04
CA TYR A 99 7.92 -7.25 4.70
C TYR A 99 8.15 -6.99 6.19
N SER A 100 8.07 -5.73 6.63
CA SER A 100 8.36 -5.38 8.02
C SER A 100 7.37 -6.03 8.99
N VAL A 101 7.89 -6.76 9.97
CA VAL A 101 7.09 -7.31 11.08
C VAL A 101 6.55 -6.22 12.00
N TYR A 102 7.12 -5.03 11.94
CA TYR A 102 6.68 -3.85 12.70
C TYR A 102 5.60 -3.05 11.97
N SER A 103 5.24 -3.42 10.74
CA SER A 103 4.15 -2.77 10.00
C SER A 103 2.81 -3.01 10.69
N ARG A 104 2.20 -1.94 11.18
CA ARG A 104 0.86 -1.97 11.77
C ARG A 104 -0.19 -2.51 10.81
N ASN A 105 -0.09 -2.13 9.55
CA ASN A 105 -1.01 -2.57 8.50
C ASN A 105 -0.85 -4.08 8.25
N ARG A 106 0.39 -4.57 8.18
CA ARG A 106 0.66 -6.02 8.07
C ARG A 106 0.15 -6.76 9.31
N LYS A 107 0.31 -6.21 10.52
CA LYS A 107 -0.21 -6.81 11.75
C LYS A 107 -1.73 -6.91 11.72
N LEU A 108 -2.45 -5.85 11.30
CA LEU A 108 -3.91 -5.90 11.15
C LEU A 108 -4.33 -7.05 10.23
N GLY A 109 -3.72 -7.15 9.04
CA GLY A 109 -4.00 -8.23 8.11
C GLY A 109 -3.71 -9.61 8.70
N LEU A 110 -2.60 -9.76 9.44
CA LEU A 110 -2.21 -11.01 10.10
C LEU A 110 -3.28 -11.50 11.09
N LEU A 111 -3.78 -10.62 11.94
CA LEU A 111 -4.84 -10.94 12.90
C LEU A 111 -6.11 -11.42 12.19
N ILE A 112 -6.54 -10.71 11.15
CA ILE A 112 -7.70 -11.11 10.33
C ILE A 112 -7.46 -12.45 9.64
N GLY A 113 -6.28 -12.67 9.08
CA GLY A 113 -5.88 -13.92 8.46
C GLY A 113 -5.88 -15.11 9.42
N HIS A 114 -5.58 -14.89 10.69
CA HIS A 114 -5.67 -15.87 11.77
C HIS A 114 -7.10 -16.13 12.25
N GLY A 115 -8.09 -15.40 11.72
CA GLY A 115 -9.51 -15.61 12.03
C GLY A 115 -10.11 -14.62 13.03
N CYS A 116 -9.38 -13.57 13.43
CA CYS A 116 -9.97 -12.49 14.21
C CYS A 116 -11.03 -11.76 13.36
N THR A 117 -12.12 -11.32 13.99
CA THR A 117 -13.01 -10.38 13.31
C THR A 117 -12.28 -9.06 13.06
N VAL A 118 -12.71 -8.29 12.07
CA VAL A 118 -12.12 -6.98 11.79
C VAL A 118 -12.19 -6.08 13.03
N ARG A 119 -13.28 -6.13 13.78
CA ARG A 119 -13.48 -5.36 15.01
C ARG A 119 -12.48 -5.76 16.08
N ASP A 120 -12.38 -7.05 16.40
CA ASP A 120 -11.45 -7.53 17.43
C ASP A 120 -9.99 -7.24 17.05
N ALA A 121 -9.66 -7.39 15.76
CA ALA A 121 -8.33 -7.06 15.26
C ALA A 121 -7.99 -5.56 15.42
N LEU A 122 -8.96 -4.67 15.17
CA LEU A 122 -8.80 -3.23 15.40
C LEU A 122 -8.69 -2.88 16.89
N ASP A 123 -9.47 -3.54 17.74
CA ASP A 123 -9.47 -3.33 19.19
C ASP A 123 -8.15 -3.82 19.82
N GLU A 124 -7.51 -4.86 19.26
CA GLU A 124 -6.18 -5.34 19.69
C GLU A 124 -5.04 -4.39 19.30
N MET A 125 -5.26 -3.50 18.33
CA MET A 125 -4.24 -2.58 17.86
C MET A 125 -4.05 -1.41 18.83
N THR A 126 -2.84 -1.25 19.38
CA THR A 126 -2.48 -0.09 20.21
C THR A 126 -2.35 1.21 19.45
N GLN A 127 -2.20 1.13 18.14
CA GLN A 127 -2.05 2.26 17.23
C GLN A 127 -2.83 1.99 15.95
N VAL A 128 -3.30 3.07 15.33
CA VAL A 128 -4.09 3.01 14.09
C VAL A 128 -3.33 2.32 12.96
N ALA A 129 -3.98 1.36 12.30
CA ALA A 129 -3.56 0.80 11.03
C ALA A 129 -4.20 1.63 9.90
N GLU A 130 -3.43 2.51 9.29
CA GLU A 130 -3.91 3.46 8.28
C GLU A 130 -4.53 2.76 7.05
N GLY A 131 -4.08 1.55 6.75
CA GLY A 131 -4.59 0.72 5.65
C GLY A 131 -6.08 0.42 5.77
N TYR A 132 -6.64 0.43 6.98
CA TYR A 132 -8.08 0.30 7.19
C TYR A 132 -8.82 1.46 6.52
N PHE A 133 -8.52 2.69 6.88
CA PHE A 133 -9.17 3.88 6.29
C PHE A 133 -8.76 4.11 4.83
N ALA A 134 -7.52 3.76 4.48
CA ALA A 134 -7.00 3.87 3.13
C ALA A 134 -7.82 3.03 2.13
N ALA A 135 -8.26 1.84 2.50
CA ALA A 135 -9.06 0.98 1.63
C ALA A 135 -10.39 1.63 1.25
N ASP A 136 -11.08 2.24 2.20
CA ASP A 136 -12.34 2.96 1.93
C ASP A 136 -12.09 4.23 1.10
N CYS A 137 -11.06 5.00 1.44
CA CYS A 137 -10.69 6.21 0.70
C CYS A 137 -10.38 5.90 -0.77
N ILE A 138 -9.55 4.90 -1.05
CA ILE A 138 -9.19 4.49 -2.43
C ILE A 138 -10.40 3.96 -3.18
N ARG A 139 -11.28 3.21 -2.52
CA ARG A 139 -12.55 2.76 -3.13
C ARG A 139 -13.39 3.92 -3.64
N HIS A 140 -13.55 4.98 -2.83
CA HIS A 140 -14.29 6.18 -3.21
C HIS A 140 -13.61 6.96 -4.34
N ILE A 141 -12.30 7.11 -4.29
CA ILE A 141 -11.54 7.80 -5.34
C ILE A 141 -11.63 7.02 -6.66
N ASN A 142 -11.43 5.69 -6.59
CA ASN A 142 -11.44 4.83 -7.78
C ASN A 142 -12.83 4.72 -8.45
N ALA A 143 -13.90 5.02 -7.74
CA ALA A 143 -15.24 5.09 -8.34
C ALA A 143 -15.32 6.07 -9.51
N ARG A 144 -14.47 7.11 -9.54
CA ARG A 144 -14.36 8.09 -10.63
C ARG A 144 -13.43 7.62 -11.76
N HIS A 145 -12.35 6.94 -11.42
CA HIS A 145 -11.31 6.53 -12.37
C HIS A 145 -11.55 5.14 -12.97
N LYS A 146 -12.24 4.26 -12.24
CA LYS A 146 -12.62 2.90 -12.66
C LYS A 146 -11.42 2.02 -13.04
N VAL A 147 -10.30 2.24 -12.39
CA VAL A 147 -9.09 1.42 -12.58
C VAL A 147 -9.32 0.04 -11.98
N GLN A 148 -8.81 -1.00 -12.64
CA GLN A 148 -8.84 -2.35 -12.09
C GLN A 148 -7.85 -2.49 -10.94
N MET A 149 -8.36 -2.72 -9.73
CA MET A 149 -7.60 -2.80 -8.48
C MET A 149 -7.98 -4.05 -7.65
N PRO A 150 -7.76 -5.26 -8.19
CA PRO A 150 -8.24 -6.49 -7.56
C PRO A 150 -7.72 -6.69 -6.12
N ILE A 151 -6.50 -6.25 -5.80
CA ILE A 151 -5.94 -6.42 -4.45
C ILE A 151 -6.58 -5.42 -3.48
N ALA A 152 -6.68 -4.15 -3.85
CA ALA A 152 -7.31 -3.14 -3.01
C ALA A 152 -8.82 -3.42 -2.84
N ASP A 153 -9.50 -3.87 -3.89
CA ASP A 153 -10.92 -4.27 -3.82
C ASP A 153 -11.10 -5.46 -2.86
N MET A 154 -10.26 -6.49 -2.92
CA MET A 154 -10.29 -7.63 -2.01
C MET A 154 -10.13 -7.18 -0.55
N VAL A 155 -9.16 -6.31 -0.26
CA VAL A 155 -8.97 -5.77 1.09
C VAL A 155 -10.20 -5.01 1.56
N TYR A 156 -10.79 -4.18 0.71
CA TYR A 156 -12.02 -3.46 1.03
C TYR A 156 -13.19 -4.41 1.34
N GLU A 157 -13.39 -5.45 0.55
CA GLU A 157 -14.47 -6.42 0.75
C GLU A 157 -14.35 -7.16 2.08
N VAL A 158 -13.14 -7.56 2.45
CA VAL A 158 -12.88 -8.18 3.76
C VAL A 158 -13.13 -7.19 4.89
N LEU A 159 -12.59 -5.97 4.81
CA LEU A 159 -12.64 -5.00 5.91
C LEU A 159 -14.03 -4.39 6.12
N TYR A 160 -14.79 -4.15 5.05
CA TYR A 160 -16.03 -3.37 5.10
C TYR A 160 -17.29 -4.14 4.71
N LYS A 161 -17.14 -5.26 3.99
CA LYS A 161 -18.28 -6.07 3.55
C LYS A 161 -18.39 -7.39 4.30
N GLY A 162 -17.40 -7.71 5.13
CA GLY A 162 -17.39 -8.93 5.93
C GLY A 162 -17.21 -10.21 5.10
N VAL A 163 -16.67 -10.10 3.89
CA VAL A 163 -16.33 -11.28 3.08
C VAL A 163 -15.27 -12.10 3.82
N PRO A 164 -15.44 -13.42 3.98
CA PRO A 164 -14.44 -14.26 4.64
C PRO A 164 -13.09 -14.15 3.94
N VAL A 165 -12.04 -13.84 4.72
CA VAL A 165 -10.69 -13.57 4.19
C VAL A 165 -10.15 -14.71 3.34
N ARG A 166 -10.47 -15.96 3.68
CA ARG A 166 -10.03 -17.13 2.93
C ARG A 166 -10.67 -17.20 1.54
N GLU A 167 -11.95 -16.93 1.44
CA GLU A 167 -12.69 -16.90 0.17
C GLU A 167 -12.19 -15.76 -0.71
N ALA A 168 -12.11 -14.55 -0.14
CA ALA A 168 -11.61 -13.38 -0.86
C ALA A 168 -10.17 -13.59 -1.39
N MET A 169 -9.29 -14.21 -0.60
CA MET A 169 -7.92 -14.49 -1.03
C MET A 169 -7.87 -15.57 -2.14
N GLN A 170 -8.72 -16.60 -2.07
CA GLN A 170 -8.82 -17.61 -3.13
C GLN A 170 -9.29 -17.02 -4.45
N GLU A 171 -10.30 -16.15 -4.42
CA GLU A 171 -10.75 -15.45 -5.63
C GLU A 171 -9.67 -14.52 -6.19
N LEU A 172 -8.90 -13.87 -5.30
CA LEU A 172 -7.78 -13.03 -5.73
C LEU A 172 -6.71 -13.84 -6.45
N THR A 173 -6.38 -15.06 -5.98
CA THR A 173 -5.32 -15.87 -6.60
C THR A 173 -5.56 -16.12 -8.08
N ALA A 174 -6.82 -16.25 -8.51
CA ALA A 174 -7.19 -16.44 -9.91
C ALA A 174 -6.98 -15.17 -10.78
N LYS A 175 -6.78 -14.02 -10.16
CA LYS A 175 -6.61 -12.72 -10.82
C LYS A 175 -5.16 -12.23 -10.83
N LEU A 176 -4.28 -12.89 -10.06
CA LEU A 176 -2.85 -12.55 -10.02
C LEU A 176 -2.12 -13.10 -11.25
N ILE A 177 -1.09 -12.38 -11.68
CA ILE A 177 -0.25 -12.71 -12.85
C ILE A 177 1.15 -13.11 -12.37
#